data_8b92e98aab678db3c6cb796d10d5f519
#
_entry.id   8b92e98aab678db3c6cb796d10d5f519
#
_cell.length_a   1.000
_cell.length_b   1.000
_cell.length_c   1.000
_cell.angle_alpha   90.00
_cell.angle_beta   90.00
_cell.angle_gamma   90.00
#
_symmetry.space_group_name_H-M   'P 1'
#
loop_
_entity.id
_entity.type
_entity.pdbx_description
1 polymer ?
#
loop_
_entity_poly.entity_id
_entity_poly.type
_entity_poly.pdbx_seq_one_letter_code
_entity_poly.pdbx_strand_id
1 'polypeptide(L)'
;MNQSSAKGSGGRRSLWSQARELSQLAPPERNRWVDFLRALSILAVVFGHWLVAAPYIDEAGAVQGGHLLGILPWSQWLTWGFQVMPIFFLVGGYSNGVSWSARLRKAEPGQKGVYRDWFASRVQRLITPVFPVLLLWAALAFAMTMAGMDRDNVKMATQLALVPVWFLAVYLLVTAITPLSLKLWKKFGWLSFLGLVLGAWAIDYLTLLQNVPYVNFANFLFVWVGIHQLGYAWQDGRIGGGVAVMLLAVGLAALVWLTVFGPYPIAMIGVPGAEITNSMPPTIALLALGVTQTGLVLTLEPWGRKLLDNLALWTATVLMNGMIMTVYLWHLTAFVLVMVLAWLAGGIGLEMYPGTAEWWWTRPIWIAVYILALLPMIAVFARAERVFGPIRGGRTVPKLRVVLGVLAICIGLAMTAAISIASPEGLTGVRLWVVALPFVGAALMGFGPVYVWFKREPAEAA
;
A
#
# COMPACT_ATOMS: atom_id res chain seq x y z
N MET A 1 -16.88 -41.68 -41.47
CA MET A 1 -15.62 -41.26 -42.08
C MET A 1 -15.18 -39.99 -41.44
N ASN A 2 -14.04 -40.06 -40.74
CA ASN A 2 -13.14 -39.01 -40.25
C ASN A 2 -13.72 -37.71 -39.60
N GLN A 3 -13.93 -37.79 -38.29
CA GLN A 3 -13.75 -36.67 -37.42
C GLN A 3 -12.28 -36.67 -36.97
N SER A 4 -11.45 -35.84 -37.60
CA SER A 4 -10.07 -35.62 -37.19
C SER A 4 -10.06 -34.72 -35.95
N SER A 5 -9.64 -35.32 -34.83
CA SER A 5 -9.36 -34.67 -33.55
C SER A 5 -8.28 -33.60 -33.72
N ALA A 6 -8.66 -32.34 -33.67
CA ALA A 6 -7.75 -31.24 -33.39
C ALA A 6 -7.50 -31.20 -31.87
N LYS A 7 -6.57 -32.01 -31.37
CA LYS A 7 -5.91 -31.80 -30.08
C LYS A 7 -5.07 -30.52 -30.19
N GLY A 8 -5.67 -29.38 -29.86
CA GLY A 8 -4.96 -28.12 -29.72
C GLY A 8 -3.92 -28.24 -28.60
N SER A 9 -2.65 -28.11 -28.95
CA SER A 9 -1.51 -28.00 -28.04
C SER A 9 -1.75 -26.90 -27.00
N GLY A 10 -2.04 -27.32 -25.77
CA GLY A 10 -2.19 -26.42 -24.62
C GLY A 10 -0.86 -25.82 -24.19
N GLY A 11 -0.19 -25.06 -25.06
CA GLY A 11 0.95 -24.25 -24.70
C GLY A 11 0.53 -23.22 -23.66
N ARG A 12 1.24 -23.15 -22.53
CA ARG A 12 1.02 -22.10 -21.49
C ARG A 12 1.11 -20.74 -22.16
N ARG A 13 -0.04 -20.07 -22.32
CA ARG A 13 -0.09 -18.68 -22.82
C ARG A 13 0.76 -17.79 -21.93
N SER A 14 1.55 -16.90 -22.53
CA SER A 14 2.37 -15.94 -21.76
C SER A 14 1.48 -15.02 -20.93
N LEU A 15 2.03 -14.49 -19.81
CA LEU A 15 1.29 -13.50 -18.98
C LEU A 15 0.90 -12.26 -19.80
N TRP A 16 1.74 -11.87 -20.75
CA TRP A 16 1.47 -10.76 -21.64
C TRP A 16 0.27 -11.03 -22.56
N SER A 17 0.18 -12.23 -23.17
CA SER A 17 -0.96 -12.57 -24.03
C SER A 17 -2.27 -12.62 -23.24
N GLN A 18 -2.25 -13.14 -22.01
CA GLN A 18 -3.41 -13.14 -21.12
C GLN A 18 -3.84 -11.71 -20.73
N ALA A 19 -2.87 -10.85 -20.38
CA ALA A 19 -3.15 -9.45 -20.05
C ALA A 19 -3.69 -8.69 -21.25
N ARG A 20 -3.19 -8.97 -22.47
CA ARG A 20 -3.66 -8.37 -23.70
C ARG A 20 -5.10 -8.76 -24.02
N GLU A 21 -5.45 -10.00 -23.84
CA GLU A 21 -6.84 -10.47 -23.99
C GLU A 21 -7.76 -9.75 -22.99
N LEU A 22 -7.37 -9.73 -21.68
CA LEU A 22 -8.12 -9.01 -20.64
C LEU A 22 -8.23 -7.50 -20.90
N SER A 23 -7.21 -6.90 -21.51
CA SER A 23 -7.21 -5.48 -21.84
C SER A 23 -8.21 -5.14 -22.96
N GLN A 24 -8.39 -6.05 -23.91
CA GLN A 24 -9.37 -5.90 -25.01
C GLN A 24 -10.81 -6.16 -24.54
N LEU A 25 -10.99 -7.01 -23.52
CA LEU A 25 -12.30 -7.33 -22.92
C LEU A 25 -12.73 -6.32 -21.85
N ALA A 26 -11.91 -5.30 -21.58
CA ALA A 26 -12.23 -4.30 -20.55
C ALA A 26 -13.49 -3.49 -20.94
N PRO A 27 -14.49 -3.36 -20.03
CA PRO A 27 -15.68 -2.57 -20.30
C PRO A 27 -15.35 -1.13 -20.71
N PRO A 28 -16.07 -0.54 -21.67
CA PRO A 28 -15.79 0.83 -22.15
C PRO A 28 -15.95 1.90 -21.05
N GLU A 29 -16.80 1.63 -20.04
CA GLU A 29 -17.01 2.53 -18.90
C GLU A 29 -15.85 2.51 -17.87
N ARG A 30 -14.92 1.57 -18.05
CA ARG A 30 -13.76 1.45 -17.13
C ARG A 30 -12.83 2.64 -17.31
N ASN A 31 -12.61 3.38 -16.23
CA ASN A 31 -11.68 4.49 -16.24
C ASN A 31 -10.22 3.98 -16.26
N ARG A 32 -9.62 3.93 -17.47
CA ARG A 32 -8.23 3.46 -17.66
C ARG A 32 -7.22 4.31 -16.91
N TRP A 33 -7.48 5.62 -16.74
CA TRP A 33 -6.60 6.54 -16.02
C TRP A 33 -6.49 6.19 -14.54
N VAL A 34 -7.60 5.81 -13.91
CA VAL A 34 -7.62 5.30 -12.51
C VAL A 34 -6.71 4.08 -12.36
N ASP A 35 -6.79 3.12 -13.29
CA ASP A 35 -5.96 1.92 -13.26
C ASP A 35 -4.49 2.21 -13.51
N PHE A 36 -4.19 3.15 -14.40
CA PHE A 36 -2.83 3.60 -14.69
C PHE A 36 -2.20 4.30 -13.48
N LEU A 37 -2.93 5.24 -12.86
CA LEU A 37 -2.45 5.93 -11.66
C LEU A 37 -2.18 4.96 -10.52
N ARG A 38 -3.00 3.93 -10.35
CA ARG A 38 -2.76 2.89 -9.36
C ARG A 38 -1.47 2.12 -9.64
N ALA A 39 -1.25 1.69 -10.86
CA ALA A 39 -0.03 0.99 -11.27
C ALA A 39 1.20 1.88 -11.12
N LEU A 40 1.13 3.14 -11.58
CA LEU A 40 2.20 4.12 -11.47
C LEU A 40 2.56 4.41 -10.01
N SER A 41 1.55 4.55 -9.14
CA SER A 41 1.78 4.80 -7.70
C SER A 41 2.56 3.65 -7.06
N ILE A 42 2.22 2.39 -7.35
CA ILE A 42 2.98 1.27 -6.78
C ILE A 42 4.41 1.21 -7.32
N LEU A 43 4.61 1.47 -8.60
CA LEU A 43 5.96 1.55 -9.16
C LEU A 43 6.78 2.67 -8.48
N ALA A 44 6.18 3.85 -8.28
CA ALA A 44 6.84 4.96 -7.59
C ALA A 44 7.18 4.61 -6.12
N VAL A 45 6.31 3.88 -5.40
CA VAL A 45 6.60 3.36 -4.05
C VAL A 45 7.80 2.41 -4.09
N VAL A 46 7.80 1.44 -5.00
CA VAL A 46 8.87 0.44 -5.12
C VAL A 46 10.20 1.09 -5.40
N PHE A 47 10.28 1.93 -6.44
CA PHE A 47 11.52 2.63 -6.80
C PHE A 47 11.93 3.66 -5.72
N GLY A 48 10.96 4.35 -5.13
CA GLY A 48 11.20 5.28 -4.03
C GLY A 48 11.85 4.60 -2.83
N HIS A 49 11.33 3.45 -2.39
CA HIS A 49 11.91 2.68 -1.31
C HIS A 49 13.32 2.16 -1.63
N TRP A 50 13.55 1.68 -2.86
CA TRP A 50 14.86 1.18 -3.29
C TRP A 50 15.93 2.28 -3.43
N LEU A 51 15.51 3.54 -3.61
CA LEU A 51 16.41 4.69 -3.64
C LEU A 51 16.64 5.28 -2.25
N VAL A 52 15.59 5.36 -1.44
CA VAL A 52 15.67 5.97 -0.09
C VAL A 52 16.43 5.09 0.88
N ALA A 53 16.24 3.78 0.84
CA ALA A 53 17.02 2.83 1.63
C ALA A 53 18.42 2.68 1.01
N ALA A 54 19.42 3.21 1.68
CA ALA A 54 20.79 3.31 1.18
C ALA A 54 21.79 2.74 2.19
N PRO A 55 21.72 1.42 2.52
CA PRO A 55 22.70 0.81 3.42
C PRO A 55 24.11 0.86 2.82
N TYR A 56 25.11 1.04 3.68
CA TYR A 56 26.52 1.04 3.31
C TYR A 56 27.37 0.46 4.45
N ILE A 57 28.61 0.08 4.11
CA ILE A 57 29.60 -0.37 5.09
C ILE A 57 30.49 0.83 5.43
N ASP A 58 30.62 1.14 6.71
CA ASP A 58 31.48 2.22 7.18
C ASP A 58 32.97 1.79 7.23
N GLU A 59 33.84 2.73 7.55
CA GLU A 59 35.30 2.50 7.67
C GLU A 59 35.68 1.46 8.72
N ALA A 60 34.80 1.20 9.71
CA ALA A 60 34.98 0.18 10.72
C ALA A 60 34.49 -1.22 10.27
N GLY A 61 33.96 -1.34 9.05
CA GLY A 61 33.40 -2.58 8.51
C GLY A 61 31.97 -2.89 8.98
N ALA A 62 31.31 -1.96 9.68
CA ALA A 62 29.95 -2.13 10.17
C ALA A 62 28.91 -1.70 9.11
N VAL A 63 27.82 -2.51 9.01
CA VAL A 63 26.69 -2.15 8.13
C VAL A 63 25.86 -1.04 8.75
N GLN A 64 25.78 0.08 8.06
CA GLN A 64 24.97 1.22 8.45
C GLN A 64 23.66 1.27 7.64
N GLY A 65 22.54 1.52 8.34
CA GLY A 65 21.22 1.71 7.71
C GLY A 65 21.07 3.11 7.13
N GLY A 66 21.78 3.43 6.06
CA GLY A 66 21.69 4.76 5.44
C GLY A 66 20.30 5.10 4.92
N HIS A 67 19.92 6.37 5.07
CA HIS A 67 18.65 6.91 4.57
C HIS A 67 18.93 8.15 3.73
N LEU A 68 18.67 8.06 2.42
CA LEU A 68 19.08 9.06 1.44
C LEU A 68 18.62 10.49 1.80
N LEU A 69 17.38 10.63 2.31
CA LEU A 69 16.84 11.95 2.66
C LEU A 69 17.51 12.61 3.86
N GLY A 70 18.14 11.81 4.73
CA GLY A 70 18.97 12.33 5.84
C GLY A 70 20.37 12.68 5.38
N ILE A 71 20.91 11.94 4.41
CA ILE A 71 22.25 12.15 3.85
C ILE A 71 22.28 13.32 2.85
N LEU A 72 21.24 13.43 2.01
CA LEU A 72 21.12 14.44 0.95
C LEU A 72 19.87 15.30 1.15
N PRO A 73 19.93 16.43 1.89
CA PRO A 73 18.74 17.25 2.19
C PRO A 73 17.97 17.72 0.96
N TRP A 74 18.63 18.01 -0.16
CA TRP A 74 17.96 18.41 -1.40
C TRP A 74 17.00 17.33 -1.93
N SER A 75 17.28 16.06 -1.67
CA SER A 75 16.44 14.94 -2.12
C SER A 75 15.07 14.91 -1.45
N GLN A 76 14.89 15.61 -0.33
CA GLN A 76 13.62 15.75 0.35
C GLN A 76 12.53 16.37 -0.55
N TRP A 77 12.91 17.30 -1.44
CA TRP A 77 11.98 17.88 -2.43
C TRP A 77 11.40 16.85 -3.40
N LEU A 78 12.14 15.78 -3.70
CA LEU A 78 11.65 14.71 -4.55
C LEU A 78 10.46 13.97 -3.92
N THR A 79 10.31 14.03 -2.60
CA THR A 79 9.18 13.40 -1.91
C THR A 79 7.84 14.03 -2.28
N TRP A 80 7.81 15.27 -2.83
CA TRP A 80 6.57 15.88 -3.31
C TRP A 80 6.00 15.18 -4.56
N GLY A 81 6.87 14.57 -5.37
CA GLY A 81 6.48 13.74 -6.51
C GLY A 81 6.35 12.25 -6.16
N PHE A 82 7.26 11.74 -5.32
CA PHE A 82 7.35 10.31 -5.03
C PHE A 82 6.51 9.86 -3.82
N GLN A 83 6.02 10.76 -2.97
CA GLN A 83 5.03 10.43 -1.96
C GLN A 83 3.65 10.28 -2.62
N VAL A 84 3.43 9.15 -3.23
CA VAL A 84 2.24 8.85 -4.06
C VAL A 84 1.09 8.22 -3.28
N MET A 85 1.22 8.09 -1.96
CA MET A 85 0.12 7.58 -1.12
C MET A 85 -1.15 8.43 -1.25
N PRO A 86 -1.09 9.78 -1.36
CA PRO A 86 -2.28 10.57 -1.63
C PRO A 86 -2.97 10.17 -2.95
N ILE A 87 -2.22 9.94 -4.03
CA ILE A 87 -2.80 9.47 -5.31
C ILE A 87 -3.46 8.10 -5.12
N PHE A 88 -2.86 7.22 -4.32
CA PHE A 88 -3.45 5.90 -4.05
C PHE A 88 -4.77 6.00 -3.29
N PHE A 89 -4.87 6.90 -2.29
CA PHE A 89 -6.13 7.17 -1.58
C PHE A 89 -7.17 7.86 -2.45
N LEU A 90 -6.76 8.78 -3.34
CA LEU A 90 -7.64 9.40 -4.35
C LEU A 90 -8.29 8.33 -5.25
N VAL A 91 -7.45 7.48 -5.85
CA VAL A 91 -7.89 6.34 -6.70
C VAL A 91 -8.72 5.34 -5.89
N GLY A 92 -8.38 5.13 -4.62
CA GLY A 92 -9.15 4.34 -3.66
C GLY A 92 -10.54 4.90 -3.46
N GLY A 93 -10.67 6.21 -3.27
CA GLY A 93 -11.92 6.93 -3.13
C GLY A 93 -12.82 6.75 -4.35
N TYR A 94 -12.29 7.04 -5.52
CA TYR A 94 -12.98 6.79 -6.79
C TYR A 94 -13.51 5.35 -6.88
N SER A 95 -12.62 4.37 -6.69
CA SER A 95 -12.95 2.94 -6.85
C SER A 95 -13.93 2.43 -5.78
N ASN A 96 -13.81 2.87 -4.54
CA ASN A 96 -14.71 2.51 -3.45
C ASN A 96 -16.08 3.17 -3.63
N GLY A 97 -16.13 4.43 -4.07
CA GLY A 97 -17.36 5.14 -4.40
C GLY A 97 -18.16 4.44 -5.51
N VAL A 98 -17.51 4.11 -6.63
CA VAL A 98 -18.11 3.34 -7.75
C VAL A 98 -18.63 2.00 -7.27
N SER A 99 -17.79 1.24 -6.60
CA SER A 99 -18.10 -0.12 -6.17
C SER A 99 -19.21 -0.18 -5.12
N TRP A 100 -19.20 0.71 -4.13
CA TRP A 100 -20.25 0.77 -3.12
C TRP A 100 -21.59 1.20 -3.72
N SER A 101 -21.59 2.24 -4.57
CA SER A 101 -22.78 2.69 -5.27
C SER A 101 -23.36 1.60 -6.18
N ALA A 102 -22.52 0.84 -6.89
CA ALA A 102 -22.96 -0.29 -7.71
C ALA A 102 -23.56 -1.43 -6.85
N ARG A 103 -22.98 -1.69 -5.65
CA ARG A 103 -23.53 -2.70 -4.74
C ARG A 103 -24.88 -2.30 -4.19
N LEU A 104 -25.07 -1.02 -3.87
CA LEU A 104 -26.37 -0.51 -3.42
C LEU A 104 -27.45 -0.61 -4.51
N ARG A 105 -27.12 -0.28 -5.76
CA ARG A 105 -28.07 -0.39 -6.88
C ARG A 105 -28.53 -1.83 -7.16
N LYS A 106 -27.69 -2.82 -6.85
CA LYS A 106 -27.97 -4.26 -7.03
C LYS A 106 -28.65 -4.89 -5.82
N ALA A 107 -28.71 -4.20 -4.70
CA ALA A 107 -29.34 -4.70 -3.48
C ALA A 107 -30.87 -4.59 -3.60
N GLU A 108 -31.57 -5.62 -3.15
CA GLU A 108 -33.04 -5.59 -3.04
C GLU A 108 -33.49 -4.62 -1.94
N PRO A 109 -34.67 -4.02 -2.06
CA PRO A 109 -35.22 -3.18 -1.01
C PRO A 109 -35.30 -3.96 0.33
N GLY A 110 -34.68 -3.42 1.39
CA GLY A 110 -34.66 -4.07 2.71
C GLY A 110 -33.58 -5.17 2.87
N GLN A 111 -32.77 -5.47 1.88
CA GLN A 111 -31.70 -6.47 1.97
C GLN A 111 -30.74 -6.14 3.11
N LYS A 112 -30.64 -7.02 4.11
CA LYS A 112 -29.70 -6.89 5.23
C LYS A 112 -28.30 -7.39 4.84
N GLY A 113 -27.26 -6.79 5.43
CA GLY A 113 -25.88 -7.27 5.29
C GLY A 113 -25.09 -6.74 4.06
N VAL A 114 -25.69 -5.92 3.20
CA VAL A 114 -25.06 -5.38 1.97
C VAL A 114 -23.70 -4.75 2.24
N TYR A 115 -23.60 -3.91 3.28
CA TYR A 115 -22.33 -3.29 3.69
C TYR A 115 -21.33 -4.33 4.16
N ARG A 116 -21.74 -5.23 5.02
CA ARG A 116 -20.86 -6.26 5.58
C ARG A 116 -20.24 -7.12 4.49
N ASP A 117 -21.02 -7.58 3.54
CA ASP A 117 -20.56 -8.46 2.46
C ASP A 117 -19.65 -7.72 1.49
N TRP A 118 -19.96 -6.45 1.19
CA TRP A 118 -19.09 -5.58 0.39
C TRP A 118 -17.75 -5.35 1.09
N PHE A 119 -17.78 -4.99 2.38
CA PHE A 119 -16.59 -4.70 3.15
C PHE A 119 -15.72 -5.95 3.38
N ALA A 120 -16.33 -7.08 3.78
CA ALA A 120 -15.63 -8.35 3.97
C ALA A 120 -14.89 -8.79 2.70
N SER A 121 -15.50 -8.64 1.52
CA SER A 121 -14.84 -8.96 0.25
C SER A 121 -13.61 -8.07 -0.03
N ARG A 122 -13.64 -6.82 0.43
CA ARG A 122 -12.51 -5.88 0.31
C ARG A 122 -11.37 -6.26 1.25
N VAL A 123 -11.70 -6.51 2.53
CA VAL A 123 -10.72 -6.95 3.53
C VAL A 123 -10.03 -8.22 3.07
N GLN A 124 -10.80 -9.23 2.64
CA GLN A 124 -10.25 -10.48 2.15
C GLN A 124 -9.26 -10.28 0.99
N ARG A 125 -9.64 -9.48 -0.01
CA ARG A 125 -8.80 -9.21 -1.17
C ARG A 125 -7.48 -8.51 -0.81
N LEU A 126 -7.48 -7.64 0.20
CA LEU A 126 -6.31 -6.88 0.62
C LEU A 126 -5.39 -7.68 1.55
N ILE A 127 -5.99 -8.53 2.41
CA ILE A 127 -5.25 -9.21 3.49
C ILE A 127 -4.74 -10.59 3.07
N THR A 128 -5.43 -11.28 2.16
CA THR A 128 -4.96 -12.60 1.71
C THR A 128 -3.49 -12.62 1.26
N PRO A 129 -3.00 -11.63 0.46
CA PRO A 129 -1.60 -11.59 0.04
C PRO A 129 -0.61 -11.31 1.18
N VAL A 130 -1.06 -10.83 2.33
CA VAL A 130 -0.19 -10.49 3.47
C VAL A 130 0.26 -11.75 4.23
N PHE A 131 -0.57 -12.79 4.26
CA PHE A 131 -0.27 -14.00 5.03
C PHE A 131 1.05 -14.67 4.67
N PRO A 132 1.38 -14.92 3.38
CA PRO A 132 2.66 -15.53 3.00
C PRO A 132 3.85 -14.69 3.45
N VAL A 133 3.75 -13.37 3.36
CA VAL A 133 4.82 -12.44 3.75
C VAL A 133 5.06 -12.49 5.25
N LEU A 134 3.99 -12.41 6.06
CA LEU A 134 4.10 -12.50 7.52
C LEU A 134 4.64 -13.84 7.98
N LEU A 135 4.19 -14.95 7.37
CA LEU A 135 4.69 -16.29 7.70
C LEU A 135 6.16 -16.46 7.36
N LEU A 136 6.58 -16.01 6.17
CA LEU A 136 7.97 -16.06 5.77
C LEU A 136 8.86 -15.28 6.75
N TRP A 137 8.49 -14.04 7.03
CA TRP A 137 9.30 -13.18 7.90
C TRP A 137 9.27 -13.63 9.36
N ALA A 138 8.18 -14.23 9.85
CA ALA A 138 8.16 -14.86 11.17
C ALA A 138 9.11 -16.07 11.24
N ALA A 139 9.12 -16.92 10.20
CA ALA A 139 10.02 -18.05 10.10
C ALA A 139 11.48 -17.61 9.97
N LEU A 140 11.77 -16.59 9.15
CA LEU A 140 13.12 -16.03 9.01
C LEU A 140 13.60 -15.38 10.31
N ALA A 141 12.78 -14.60 10.99
CA ALA A 141 13.13 -14.00 12.28
C ALA A 141 13.45 -15.07 13.33
N PHE A 142 12.66 -16.13 13.38
CA PHE A 142 12.92 -17.30 14.23
C PHE A 142 14.26 -17.96 13.87
N ALA A 143 14.47 -18.30 12.59
CA ALA A 143 15.68 -18.97 12.12
C ALA A 143 16.95 -18.15 12.37
N MET A 144 16.92 -16.83 12.07
CA MET A 144 18.04 -15.92 12.32
C MET A 144 18.36 -15.81 13.83
N THR A 145 17.33 -15.77 14.67
CA THR A 145 17.51 -15.77 16.14
C THR A 145 18.13 -17.07 16.63
N MET A 146 17.67 -18.22 16.12
CA MET A 146 18.24 -19.53 16.49
C MET A 146 19.67 -19.71 15.97
N ALA A 147 20.02 -19.07 14.85
CA ALA A 147 21.39 -19.04 14.31
C ALA A 147 22.31 -18.07 15.12
N GLY A 148 21.83 -17.42 16.18
CA GLY A 148 22.63 -16.52 17.01
C GLY A 148 22.89 -15.16 16.38
N MET A 149 22.12 -14.75 15.37
CA MET A 149 22.24 -13.39 14.80
C MET A 149 21.85 -12.35 15.84
N ASP A 150 22.53 -11.19 15.77
CA ASP A 150 22.21 -10.04 16.60
C ASP A 150 20.75 -9.62 16.44
N ARG A 151 20.06 -9.39 17.55
CA ARG A 151 18.61 -9.18 17.58
C ARG A 151 18.20 -7.83 16.99
N ASP A 152 19.04 -6.82 17.05
CA ASP A 152 18.77 -5.53 16.44
C ASP A 152 18.85 -5.62 14.92
N ASN A 153 19.77 -6.42 14.38
CA ASN A 153 19.84 -6.71 12.96
C ASN A 153 18.62 -7.49 12.48
N VAL A 154 18.15 -8.49 13.24
CA VAL A 154 16.90 -9.24 12.93
C VAL A 154 15.70 -8.28 12.95
N LYS A 155 15.62 -7.40 13.95
CA LYS A 155 14.56 -6.39 14.05
C LYS A 155 14.62 -5.42 12.87
N MET A 156 15.78 -4.91 12.52
CA MET A 156 15.96 -3.99 11.39
C MET A 156 15.52 -4.63 10.08
N ALA A 157 15.95 -5.84 9.80
CA ALA A 157 15.58 -6.57 8.57
C ALA A 157 14.07 -6.82 8.49
N THR A 158 13.45 -7.30 9.58
CA THR A 158 12.00 -7.57 9.63
C THR A 158 11.18 -6.29 9.55
N GLN A 159 11.61 -5.22 10.20
CA GLN A 159 10.93 -3.94 10.18
C GLN A 159 10.97 -3.32 8.80
N LEU A 160 12.13 -3.31 8.14
CA LEU A 160 12.28 -2.80 6.79
C LEU A 160 11.40 -3.57 5.79
N ALA A 161 11.47 -4.90 5.82
CA ALA A 161 10.71 -5.73 4.88
C ALA A 161 9.19 -5.61 5.05
N LEU A 162 8.71 -5.33 6.26
CA LEU A 162 7.29 -5.26 6.58
C LEU A 162 6.75 -3.81 6.66
N VAL A 163 7.58 -2.80 6.40
CA VAL A 163 7.11 -1.40 6.28
C VAL A 163 5.83 -1.28 5.46
N PRO A 164 5.66 -1.96 4.29
CA PRO A 164 4.47 -1.76 3.47
C PRO A 164 3.14 -2.08 4.18
N VAL A 165 3.13 -2.92 5.21
CA VAL A 165 1.86 -3.38 5.81
C VAL A 165 1.09 -2.31 6.58
N TRP A 166 1.76 -1.23 7.07
CA TRP A 166 1.08 -0.16 7.81
C TRP A 166 -0.02 0.52 6.99
N PHE A 167 0.27 0.74 5.71
CA PHE A 167 -0.68 1.36 4.79
C PHE A 167 -1.99 0.57 4.67
N LEU A 168 -1.90 -0.77 4.67
CA LEU A 168 -3.10 -1.61 4.59
C LEU A 168 -4.02 -1.42 5.79
N ALA A 169 -3.47 -1.24 7.00
CA ALA A 169 -4.28 -0.94 8.19
C ALA A 169 -5.07 0.36 8.02
N VAL A 170 -4.40 1.43 7.60
CA VAL A 170 -5.05 2.74 7.37
C VAL A 170 -6.05 2.66 6.22
N TYR A 171 -5.68 2.01 5.11
CA TYR A 171 -6.58 1.87 3.96
C TYR A 171 -7.84 1.07 4.29
N LEU A 172 -7.73 0.05 5.15
CA LEU A 172 -8.89 -0.69 5.65
C LEU A 172 -9.82 0.18 6.49
N LEU A 173 -9.27 1.01 7.39
CA LEU A 173 -10.06 1.95 8.19
C LEU A 173 -10.82 2.94 7.30
N VAL A 174 -10.14 3.54 6.31
CA VAL A 174 -10.77 4.47 5.35
C VAL A 174 -11.83 3.76 4.51
N THR A 175 -11.55 2.51 4.09
CA THR A 175 -12.54 1.69 3.36
C THR A 175 -13.76 1.37 4.23
N ALA A 176 -13.57 1.07 5.52
CA ALA A 176 -14.67 0.78 6.45
C ALA A 176 -15.66 1.95 6.57
N ILE A 177 -15.17 3.17 6.59
CA ILE A 177 -16.00 4.37 6.72
C ILE A 177 -16.50 4.94 5.39
N THR A 178 -16.16 4.30 4.25
CA THR A 178 -16.57 4.74 2.90
C THR A 178 -18.09 5.04 2.80
N PRO A 179 -19.02 4.20 3.30
CA PRO A 179 -20.44 4.50 3.18
C PRO A 179 -20.87 5.77 3.92
N LEU A 180 -20.30 6.01 5.11
CA LEU A 180 -20.55 7.22 5.88
C LEU A 180 -19.94 8.44 5.19
N SER A 181 -18.66 8.37 4.83
CA SER A 181 -17.94 9.44 4.16
C SER A 181 -18.58 9.82 2.82
N LEU A 182 -19.01 8.83 2.02
CA LEU A 182 -19.73 9.09 0.77
C LEU A 182 -21.11 9.70 1.01
N LYS A 183 -21.83 9.29 2.07
CA LYS A 183 -23.12 9.91 2.45
C LYS A 183 -22.94 11.37 2.84
N LEU A 184 -21.91 11.69 3.63
CA LEU A 184 -21.56 13.07 4.00
C LEU A 184 -21.18 13.89 2.76
N TRP A 185 -20.35 13.33 1.87
CA TRP A 185 -20.02 13.96 0.60
C TRP A 185 -21.26 14.25 -0.26
N LYS A 186 -22.17 13.31 -0.44
CA LYS A 186 -23.40 13.49 -1.21
C LYS A 186 -24.33 14.53 -0.59
N LYS A 187 -24.37 14.64 0.74
CA LYS A 187 -25.24 15.59 1.44
C LYS A 187 -24.66 16.99 1.47
N PHE A 188 -23.36 17.14 1.76
CA PHE A 188 -22.71 18.42 2.03
C PHE A 188 -21.69 18.85 0.96
N GLY A 189 -21.28 17.95 0.06
CA GLY A 189 -20.31 18.25 -1.00
C GLY A 189 -18.99 18.78 -0.44
N TRP A 190 -18.52 19.89 -1.00
CA TRP A 190 -17.26 20.53 -0.60
C TRP A 190 -17.22 20.99 0.86
N LEU A 191 -18.35 21.25 1.51
CA LEU A 191 -18.39 21.53 2.95
C LEU A 191 -17.97 20.32 3.79
N SER A 192 -18.27 19.11 3.34
CA SER A 192 -17.78 17.89 3.98
C SER A 192 -16.26 17.79 3.90
N PHE A 193 -15.67 18.09 2.74
CA PHE A 193 -14.22 18.14 2.55
C PHE A 193 -13.57 19.24 3.41
N LEU A 194 -14.15 20.45 3.42
CA LEU A 194 -13.67 21.55 4.25
C LEU A 194 -13.68 21.18 5.74
N GLY A 195 -14.71 20.47 6.20
CA GLY A 195 -14.77 19.96 7.58
C GLY A 195 -13.61 19.02 7.91
N LEU A 196 -13.17 18.19 6.96
CA LEU A 196 -11.99 17.33 7.14
C LEU A 196 -10.68 18.13 7.13
N VAL A 197 -10.56 19.15 6.29
CA VAL A 197 -9.41 20.09 6.28
C VAL A 197 -9.29 20.81 7.61
N LEU A 198 -10.41 21.37 8.11
CA LEU A 198 -10.43 22.07 9.40
C LEU A 198 -10.17 21.11 10.56
N GLY A 199 -10.66 19.88 10.49
CA GLY A 199 -10.34 18.83 11.45
C GLY A 199 -8.86 18.51 11.48
N ALA A 200 -8.22 18.32 10.32
CA ALA A 200 -6.79 18.08 10.24
C ALA A 200 -5.96 19.24 10.80
N TRP A 201 -6.35 20.46 10.46
CA TRP A 201 -5.71 21.67 11.00
C TRP A 201 -5.86 21.76 12.52
N ALA A 202 -7.05 21.50 13.06
CA ALA A 202 -7.31 21.55 14.51
C ALA A 202 -6.49 20.49 15.26
N ILE A 203 -6.34 19.30 14.70
CA ILE A 203 -5.50 18.23 15.28
C ILE A 203 -4.03 18.66 15.29
N ASP A 204 -3.51 19.21 14.19
CA ASP A 204 -2.14 19.71 14.15
C ASP A 204 -1.93 20.87 15.14
N TYR A 205 -2.90 21.78 15.28
CA TYR A 205 -2.87 22.86 16.27
C TYR A 205 -2.76 22.30 17.69
N LEU A 206 -3.59 21.31 18.04
CA LEU A 206 -3.55 20.67 19.35
C LEU A 206 -2.22 19.92 19.59
N THR A 207 -1.65 19.34 18.53
CA THR A 207 -0.37 18.62 18.62
C THR A 207 0.81 19.56 18.78
N LEU A 208 0.93 20.56 17.89
CA LEU A 208 2.15 21.37 17.75
C LEU A 208 2.20 22.55 18.73
N LEU A 209 1.04 23.14 19.06
CA LEU A 209 0.97 24.33 19.91
C LEU A 209 0.46 24.05 21.32
N GLN A 210 -0.41 23.04 21.48
CA GLN A 210 -0.95 22.69 22.79
C GLN A 210 -0.26 21.44 23.40
N ASN A 211 0.62 20.77 22.65
CA ASN A 211 1.34 19.58 23.06
C ASN A 211 0.44 18.46 23.63
N VAL A 212 -0.80 18.31 23.08
CA VAL A 212 -1.73 17.27 23.51
C VAL A 212 -1.21 15.89 23.03
N PRO A 213 -0.88 14.96 23.94
CA PRO A 213 -0.30 13.70 23.54
C PRO A 213 -1.28 12.83 22.75
N TYR A 214 -0.78 12.09 21.76
CA TYR A 214 -1.51 11.11 20.95
C TYR A 214 -2.67 11.65 20.09
N VAL A 215 -3.05 12.94 20.21
CA VAL A 215 -4.15 13.51 19.42
C VAL A 215 -3.84 13.52 17.91
N ASN A 216 -2.56 13.60 17.56
CA ASN A 216 -2.05 13.57 16.17
C ASN A 216 -2.46 12.28 15.41
N PHE A 217 -2.70 11.16 16.09
CA PHE A 217 -3.20 9.94 15.45
C PHE A 217 -4.59 10.10 14.82
N ALA A 218 -5.40 11.06 15.27
CA ALA A 218 -6.68 11.35 14.65
C ALA A 218 -6.54 11.84 13.19
N ASN A 219 -5.39 12.39 12.82
CA ASN A 219 -5.12 12.82 11.46
C ASN A 219 -5.01 11.67 10.45
N PHE A 220 -4.81 10.43 10.88
CA PHE A 220 -5.01 9.29 10.00
C PHE A 220 -6.43 9.22 9.43
N LEU A 221 -7.42 9.73 10.18
CA LEU A 221 -8.78 9.84 9.70
C LEU A 221 -8.97 11.08 8.82
N PHE A 222 -8.68 12.27 9.35
CA PHE A 222 -8.99 13.53 8.67
C PHE A 222 -8.26 13.67 7.33
N VAL A 223 -6.97 13.41 7.30
CA VAL A 223 -6.14 13.56 6.09
C VAL A 223 -6.52 12.52 5.03
N TRP A 224 -6.53 11.24 5.40
CA TRP A 224 -6.75 10.20 4.40
C TRP A 224 -8.20 10.13 3.91
N VAL A 225 -9.19 10.42 4.77
CA VAL A 225 -10.59 10.53 4.33
C VAL A 225 -10.79 11.78 3.47
N GLY A 226 -10.11 12.88 3.78
CA GLY A 226 -10.13 14.08 2.94
C GLY A 226 -9.68 13.78 1.52
N ILE A 227 -8.51 13.17 1.37
CA ILE A 227 -7.99 12.78 0.05
C ILE A 227 -8.90 11.76 -0.63
N HIS A 228 -9.45 10.81 0.12
CA HIS A 228 -10.38 9.81 -0.39
C HIS A 228 -11.70 10.45 -0.88
N GLN A 229 -12.19 11.54 -0.23
CA GLN A 229 -13.35 12.29 -0.71
C GLN A 229 -13.09 13.03 -2.02
N LEU A 230 -11.87 13.50 -2.28
CA LEU A 230 -11.51 14.03 -3.60
C LEU A 230 -11.70 12.98 -4.71
N GLY A 231 -11.51 11.70 -4.40
CA GLY A 231 -11.86 10.58 -5.30
C GLY A 231 -13.35 10.49 -5.59
N TYR A 232 -14.23 10.80 -4.63
CA TYR A 232 -15.68 10.90 -4.88
C TYR A 232 -16.02 12.11 -5.74
N ALA A 233 -15.38 13.26 -5.48
CA ALA A 233 -15.55 14.47 -6.28
C ALA A 233 -15.17 14.22 -7.75
N TRP A 234 -14.09 13.48 -7.97
CA TRP A 234 -13.68 13.04 -9.30
C TRP A 234 -14.71 12.10 -9.93
N GLN A 235 -15.17 11.09 -9.22
CA GLN A 235 -16.20 10.15 -9.68
C GLN A 235 -17.52 10.84 -10.07
N ASP A 236 -17.92 11.86 -9.29
CA ASP A 236 -19.16 12.62 -9.51
C ASP A 236 -19.00 13.71 -10.60
N GLY A 237 -17.83 13.82 -11.23
CA GLY A 237 -17.55 14.83 -12.27
C GLY A 237 -17.47 16.27 -11.74
N ARG A 238 -17.32 16.45 -10.42
CA ARG A 238 -17.25 17.79 -9.79
C ARG A 238 -15.87 18.45 -9.91
N ILE A 239 -14.86 17.72 -10.39
CA ILE A 239 -13.52 18.23 -10.67
C ILE A 239 -13.35 18.25 -12.20
N GLY A 240 -13.82 19.33 -12.85
CA GLY A 240 -13.50 19.62 -14.24
C GLY A 240 -12.13 20.30 -14.38
N GLY A 241 -11.67 20.57 -15.59
CA GLY A 241 -10.33 21.09 -15.86
C GLY A 241 -9.98 22.36 -15.07
N GLY A 242 -10.90 23.34 -14.98
CA GLY A 242 -10.66 24.55 -14.20
C GLY A 242 -10.53 24.29 -12.68
N VAL A 243 -11.36 23.39 -12.14
CA VAL A 243 -11.27 22.98 -10.72
C VAL A 243 -9.98 22.21 -10.46
N ALA A 244 -9.55 21.36 -11.39
CA ALA A 244 -8.29 20.62 -11.26
C ALA A 244 -7.09 21.57 -11.20
N VAL A 245 -7.02 22.57 -12.09
CA VAL A 245 -5.96 23.60 -12.07
C VAL A 245 -6.02 24.43 -10.78
N MET A 246 -7.22 24.79 -10.32
CA MET A 246 -7.38 25.50 -9.05
C MET A 246 -6.88 24.68 -7.86
N LEU A 247 -7.22 23.38 -7.78
CA LEU A 247 -6.72 22.48 -6.74
C LEU A 247 -5.20 22.36 -6.79
N LEU A 248 -4.60 22.28 -7.98
CA LEU A 248 -3.15 22.27 -8.16
C LEU A 248 -2.53 23.55 -7.60
N ALA A 249 -3.04 24.72 -8.01
CA ALA A 249 -2.48 26.00 -7.61
C ALA A 249 -2.63 26.27 -6.10
N VAL A 250 -3.86 26.09 -5.57
CA VAL A 250 -4.15 26.32 -4.14
C VAL A 250 -3.43 25.29 -3.27
N GLY A 251 -3.43 24.01 -3.67
CA GLY A 251 -2.73 22.96 -2.93
C GLY A 251 -1.22 23.21 -2.88
N LEU A 252 -0.61 23.57 -4.03
CA LEU A 252 0.81 23.87 -4.09
C LEU A 252 1.18 25.13 -3.27
N ALA A 253 0.38 26.19 -3.36
CA ALA A 253 0.59 27.38 -2.55
C ALA A 253 0.49 27.09 -1.05
N ALA A 254 -0.52 26.30 -0.63
CA ALA A 254 -0.66 25.86 0.76
C ALA A 254 0.52 24.96 1.19
N LEU A 255 0.97 24.03 0.33
CA LEU A 255 2.09 23.15 0.62
C LEU A 255 3.38 23.95 0.82
N VAL A 256 3.70 24.90 -0.09
CA VAL A 256 4.86 25.79 0.03
C VAL A 256 4.75 26.64 1.30
N TRP A 257 3.58 27.22 1.57
CA TRP A 257 3.39 28.02 2.78
C TRP A 257 3.64 27.21 4.05
N LEU A 258 3.09 26.00 4.15
CA LEU A 258 3.21 25.15 5.32
C LEU A 258 4.63 24.63 5.55
N THR A 259 5.39 24.35 4.49
CA THR A 259 6.71 23.73 4.61
C THR A 259 7.87 24.72 4.58
N VAL A 260 7.76 25.80 3.81
CA VAL A 260 8.85 26.79 3.69
C VAL A 260 8.72 27.89 4.75
N PHE A 261 7.50 28.29 5.08
CA PHE A 261 7.21 29.37 6.04
C PHE A 261 6.60 28.87 7.35
N GLY A 262 6.04 27.67 7.36
CA GLY A 262 5.42 27.04 8.52
C GLY A 262 6.33 26.04 9.23
N PRO A 263 5.80 25.31 10.23
CA PRO A 263 6.57 24.40 11.07
C PRO A 263 6.81 23.00 10.46
N TYR A 264 6.28 22.72 9.25
CA TYR A 264 6.33 21.37 8.69
C TYR A 264 7.61 21.13 7.88
N PRO A 265 8.22 19.94 7.96
CA PRO A 265 9.40 19.61 7.16
C PRO A 265 9.06 19.55 5.67
N ILE A 266 10.06 19.79 4.82
CA ILE A 266 9.95 19.65 3.36
C ILE A 266 9.68 18.19 2.98
N ALA A 267 10.30 17.24 3.66
CA ALA A 267 10.11 15.83 3.41
C ALA A 267 8.68 15.37 3.71
N MET A 268 8.03 14.74 2.73
CA MET A 268 6.67 14.21 2.87
C MET A 268 6.64 12.77 3.38
N ILE A 269 7.79 12.19 3.69
CA ILE A 269 7.96 10.91 4.39
C ILE A 269 8.89 11.10 5.58
N GLY A 270 8.92 10.10 6.48
CA GLY A 270 9.80 10.16 7.65
C GLY A 270 11.27 10.24 7.27
N VAL A 271 12.01 11.10 7.95
CA VAL A 271 13.47 11.19 7.90
C VAL A 271 13.98 10.79 9.27
N PRO A 272 14.96 9.87 9.37
CA PRO A 272 15.51 9.47 10.66
C PRO A 272 16.04 10.67 11.45
N GLY A 273 15.67 10.75 12.73
CA GLY A 273 16.10 11.84 13.62
C GLY A 273 15.26 13.12 13.50
N ALA A 274 14.29 13.22 12.60
CA ALA A 274 13.38 14.36 12.51
C ALA A 274 12.33 14.30 13.64
N GLU A 275 12.13 15.42 14.35
CA GLU A 275 11.13 15.52 15.43
C GLU A 275 9.69 15.49 14.86
N ILE A 276 9.47 16.07 13.70
CA ILE A 276 8.17 16.13 13.03
C ILE A 276 8.25 15.37 11.70
N THR A 277 7.26 14.54 11.43
CA THR A 277 7.10 13.88 10.13
C THR A 277 5.73 14.24 9.54
N ASN A 278 5.66 14.39 8.20
CA ASN A 278 4.40 14.69 7.52
C ASN A 278 3.53 13.47 7.25
N SER A 279 4.08 12.25 7.39
CA SER A 279 3.38 11.02 6.98
C SER A 279 2.93 10.12 8.13
N MET A 280 3.55 10.22 9.32
CA MET A 280 3.29 9.27 10.40
C MET A 280 3.44 9.92 11.78
N PRO A 281 2.37 10.42 12.37
CA PRO A 281 1.02 10.59 11.81
C PRO A 281 0.98 11.63 10.67
N PRO A 282 -0.02 11.54 9.76
CA PRO A 282 -0.14 12.49 8.66
C PRO A 282 -0.50 13.89 9.17
N THR A 283 0.01 14.93 8.48
CA THR A 283 -0.23 16.33 8.81
C THR A 283 -1.08 17.04 7.76
N ILE A 284 -1.51 18.26 8.03
CA ILE A 284 -2.18 19.10 7.04
C ILE A 284 -1.28 19.38 5.82
N ALA A 285 0.05 19.39 5.97
CA ALA A 285 0.97 19.54 4.85
C ALA A 285 0.87 18.35 3.88
N LEU A 286 0.68 17.13 4.39
CA LEU A 286 0.42 15.96 3.55
C LEU A 286 -0.95 16.02 2.87
N LEU A 287 -1.96 16.61 3.52
CA LEU A 287 -3.27 16.88 2.90
C LEU A 287 -3.12 17.90 1.76
N ALA A 288 -2.35 18.97 1.95
CA ALA A 288 -2.03 19.96 0.91
C ALA A 288 -1.31 19.32 -0.28
N LEU A 289 -0.36 18.40 -0.03
CA LEU A 289 0.24 17.58 -1.08
C LEU A 289 -0.82 16.76 -1.82
N GLY A 290 -1.74 16.12 -1.10
CA GLY A 290 -2.83 15.34 -1.69
C GLY A 290 -3.75 16.18 -2.59
N VAL A 291 -4.05 17.41 -2.19
CA VAL A 291 -4.81 18.38 -3.02
C VAL A 291 -4.02 18.76 -4.26
N THR A 292 -2.71 19.06 -4.10
CA THR A 292 -1.78 19.37 -5.20
C THR A 292 -1.73 18.24 -6.22
N GLN A 293 -1.48 17.03 -5.75
CA GLN A 293 -1.37 15.85 -6.61
C GLN A 293 -2.71 15.52 -7.28
N THR A 294 -3.85 15.69 -6.57
CA THR A 294 -5.17 15.54 -7.17
C THR A 294 -5.35 16.53 -8.34
N GLY A 295 -5.04 17.80 -8.11
CA GLY A 295 -5.07 18.82 -9.16
C GLY A 295 -4.19 18.46 -10.35
N LEU A 296 -2.95 18.03 -10.09
CA LEU A 296 -1.99 17.65 -11.13
C LEU A 296 -2.50 16.47 -11.97
N VAL A 297 -2.87 15.35 -11.33
CA VAL A 297 -3.24 14.14 -12.07
C VAL A 297 -4.54 14.31 -12.84
N LEU A 298 -5.47 15.15 -12.36
CA LEU A 298 -6.73 15.42 -13.07
C LEU A 298 -6.57 16.47 -14.16
N THR A 299 -5.63 17.40 -14.03
CA THR A 299 -5.23 18.29 -15.14
C THR A 299 -4.60 17.48 -16.29
N LEU A 300 -3.83 16.45 -15.95
CA LEU A 300 -3.18 15.56 -16.92
C LEU A 300 -4.11 14.47 -17.48
N GLU A 301 -5.31 14.27 -16.90
CA GLU A 301 -6.21 13.17 -17.28
C GLU A 301 -6.57 13.14 -18.77
N PRO A 302 -6.90 14.26 -19.46
CA PRO A 302 -7.24 14.23 -20.88
C PRO A 302 -6.09 13.72 -21.75
N TRP A 303 -4.86 14.13 -21.45
CA TRP A 303 -3.65 13.64 -22.12
C TRP A 303 -3.37 12.17 -21.77
N GLY A 304 -3.47 11.82 -20.49
CA GLY A 304 -3.26 10.45 -20.01
C GLY A 304 -4.26 9.44 -20.62
N ARG A 305 -5.52 9.83 -20.82
CA ARG A 305 -6.50 8.99 -21.49
C ARG A 305 -6.10 8.69 -22.94
N LYS A 306 -5.64 9.71 -23.70
CA LYS A 306 -5.11 9.53 -25.05
C LYS A 306 -3.88 8.62 -25.09
N LEU A 307 -2.98 8.76 -24.13
CA LEU A 307 -1.79 7.91 -23.99
C LEU A 307 -2.20 6.43 -23.79
N LEU A 308 -3.28 6.17 -23.05
CA LEU A 308 -3.80 4.83 -22.77
C LEU A 308 -4.66 4.23 -23.91
N ASP A 309 -4.83 4.94 -25.03
CA ASP A 309 -5.32 4.35 -26.28
C ASP A 309 -4.27 3.43 -26.91
N ASN A 310 -2.99 3.61 -26.55
CA ASN A 310 -1.93 2.67 -26.90
C ASN A 310 -2.16 1.33 -26.20
N LEU A 311 -2.48 0.29 -27.01
CA LEU A 311 -2.81 -1.05 -26.50
C LEU A 311 -1.67 -1.68 -25.71
N ALA A 312 -0.41 -1.42 -26.06
CA ALA A 312 0.74 -1.98 -25.32
C ALA A 312 0.84 -1.40 -23.92
N LEU A 313 0.70 -0.07 -23.79
CA LEU A 313 0.71 0.59 -22.48
C LEU A 313 -0.49 0.18 -21.63
N TRP A 314 -1.69 0.09 -22.25
CA TRP A 314 -2.87 -0.41 -21.54
C TRP A 314 -2.70 -1.87 -21.10
N THR A 315 -2.13 -2.73 -21.94
CA THR A 315 -1.82 -4.12 -21.57
C THR A 315 -0.84 -4.20 -20.40
N ALA A 316 0.23 -3.39 -20.43
CA ALA A 316 1.19 -3.30 -19.33
C ALA A 316 0.50 -2.84 -18.02
N THR A 317 -0.40 -1.86 -18.10
CA THR A 317 -1.20 -1.38 -16.97
C THR A 317 -2.08 -2.48 -16.38
N VAL A 318 -2.76 -3.26 -17.22
CA VAL A 318 -3.62 -4.39 -16.81
C VAL A 318 -2.76 -5.48 -16.15
N LEU A 319 -1.61 -5.81 -16.76
CA LEU A 319 -0.67 -6.80 -16.22
C LEU A 319 -0.17 -6.38 -14.84
N MET A 320 0.29 -5.13 -14.70
CA MET A 320 0.77 -4.60 -13.42
C MET A 320 -0.31 -4.61 -12.35
N ASN A 321 -1.54 -4.19 -12.67
CA ASN A 321 -2.67 -4.25 -11.73
C ASN A 321 -3.02 -5.69 -11.32
N GLY A 322 -2.74 -6.68 -12.18
CA GLY A 322 -2.97 -8.10 -11.89
C GLY A 322 -2.02 -8.69 -10.83
N MET A 323 -0.86 -8.06 -10.62
CA MET A 323 0.15 -8.51 -9.64
C MET A 323 0.56 -7.40 -8.65
N ILE A 324 -0.24 -6.34 -8.57
CA ILE A 324 0.10 -5.12 -7.83
C ILE A 324 0.36 -5.38 -6.35
N MET A 325 -0.42 -6.25 -5.70
CA MET A 325 -0.27 -6.56 -4.27
C MET A 325 0.99 -7.39 -4.02
N THR A 326 1.30 -8.34 -4.90
CA THR A 326 2.53 -9.13 -4.79
C THR A 326 3.76 -8.23 -4.93
N VAL A 327 3.81 -7.39 -5.97
CA VAL A 327 4.90 -6.42 -6.17
C VAL A 327 5.04 -5.52 -4.94
N TYR A 328 3.92 -4.97 -4.46
CA TYR A 328 3.89 -4.08 -3.31
C TYR A 328 4.40 -4.73 -2.02
N LEU A 329 4.03 -5.97 -1.74
CA LEU A 329 4.39 -6.64 -0.48
C LEU A 329 5.81 -7.23 -0.49
N TRP A 330 6.33 -7.61 -1.67
CA TRP A 330 7.58 -8.36 -1.76
C TRP A 330 8.80 -7.51 -2.16
N HIS A 331 8.64 -6.27 -2.62
CA HIS A 331 9.78 -5.48 -3.12
C HIS A 331 10.85 -5.19 -2.07
N LEU A 332 10.47 -4.96 -0.80
CA LEU A 332 11.46 -4.77 0.27
C LEU A 332 12.05 -6.10 0.75
N THR A 333 11.33 -7.21 0.64
CA THR A 333 11.92 -8.54 0.84
C THR A 333 13.00 -8.82 -0.22
N ALA A 334 12.74 -8.50 -1.48
CA ALA A 334 13.75 -8.61 -2.55
C ALA A 334 14.96 -7.72 -2.27
N PHE A 335 14.73 -6.49 -1.83
CA PHE A 335 15.79 -5.57 -1.42
C PHE A 335 16.64 -6.15 -0.30
N VAL A 336 16.04 -6.58 0.82
CA VAL A 336 16.77 -7.14 1.97
C VAL A 336 17.55 -8.39 1.57
N LEU A 337 16.95 -9.28 0.77
CA LEU A 337 17.66 -10.46 0.27
C LEU A 337 18.91 -10.10 -0.52
N VAL A 338 18.81 -9.15 -1.44
CA VAL A 338 19.96 -8.69 -2.25
C VAL A 338 21.01 -8.04 -1.36
N MET A 339 20.64 -7.24 -0.36
CA MET A 339 21.58 -6.62 0.57
C MET A 339 22.33 -7.67 1.40
N VAL A 340 21.61 -8.68 1.91
CA VAL A 340 22.24 -9.79 2.65
C VAL A 340 23.21 -10.58 1.76
N LEU A 341 22.83 -10.87 0.52
CA LEU A 341 23.70 -11.56 -0.44
C LEU A 341 24.94 -10.73 -0.80
N ALA A 342 24.80 -9.43 -0.99
CA ALA A 342 25.91 -8.51 -1.24
C ALA A 342 26.89 -8.47 -0.05
N TRP A 343 26.35 -8.42 1.16
CA TRP A 343 27.15 -8.46 2.39
C TRP A 343 27.91 -9.80 2.54
N LEU A 344 27.25 -10.93 2.34
CA LEU A 344 27.87 -12.25 2.39
C LEU A 344 28.93 -12.46 1.29
N ALA A 345 28.79 -11.77 0.16
CA ALA A 345 29.75 -11.78 -0.93
C ALA A 345 30.94 -10.82 -0.70
N GLY A 346 31.18 -10.40 0.54
CA GLY A 346 32.29 -9.51 0.91
C GLY A 346 31.98 -8.02 0.81
N GLY A 347 30.69 -7.62 0.88
CA GLY A 347 30.30 -6.21 0.88
C GLY A 347 30.22 -5.58 -0.51
N ILE A 348 30.13 -6.36 -1.57
CA ILE A 348 30.13 -5.85 -2.97
C ILE A 348 29.13 -4.71 -3.13
N GLY A 349 29.64 -3.51 -3.47
CA GLY A 349 28.86 -2.31 -3.74
C GLY A 349 28.21 -1.67 -2.51
N LEU A 350 28.48 -2.16 -1.31
CA LEU A 350 28.08 -1.54 -0.03
C LEU A 350 29.17 -0.60 0.54
N GLU A 351 30.38 -0.61 0.01
CA GLU A 351 31.47 0.27 0.43
C GLU A 351 31.30 1.71 -0.08
N MET A 352 30.39 1.93 -1.06
CA MET A 352 30.14 3.24 -1.64
C MET A 352 29.24 4.07 -0.72
N TYR A 353 29.75 5.23 -0.28
CA TYR A 353 28.92 6.13 0.54
C TYR A 353 27.76 6.70 -0.26
N PRO A 354 26.51 6.65 0.29
CA PRO A 354 25.32 7.09 -0.41
C PRO A 354 25.40 8.56 -0.83
N GLY A 355 25.03 8.85 -2.08
CA GLY A 355 25.02 10.19 -2.64
C GLY A 355 26.28 10.59 -3.38
N THR A 356 27.33 9.79 -3.34
CA THR A 356 28.53 10.00 -4.17
C THR A 356 28.24 9.71 -5.66
N ALA A 357 29.09 10.22 -6.57
CA ALA A 357 28.92 9.97 -8.00
C ALA A 357 28.93 8.46 -8.33
N GLU A 358 29.84 7.72 -7.72
CA GLU A 358 29.93 6.25 -7.88
C GLU A 358 28.66 5.55 -7.42
N TRP A 359 28.12 5.95 -6.28
CA TRP A 359 26.86 5.43 -5.77
C TRP A 359 25.71 5.64 -6.76
N TRP A 360 25.60 6.84 -7.37
CA TRP A 360 24.57 7.13 -8.37
C TRP A 360 24.76 6.33 -9.66
N TRP A 361 25.99 6.19 -10.16
CA TRP A 361 26.27 5.41 -11.36
C TRP A 361 25.94 3.92 -11.23
N THR A 362 26.00 3.39 -10.00
CA THR A 362 25.65 1.98 -9.75
C THR A 362 24.17 1.74 -9.55
N ARG A 363 23.34 2.77 -9.28
CA ARG A 363 21.90 2.60 -9.00
C ARG A 363 21.12 1.87 -10.10
N PRO A 364 21.30 2.12 -11.39
CA PRO A 364 20.61 1.35 -12.42
C PRO A 364 20.90 -0.15 -12.34
N ILE A 365 22.12 -0.54 -12.00
CA ILE A 365 22.51 -1.95 -11.82
C ILE A 365 21.80 -2.54 -10.62
N TRP A 366 21.81 -1.85 -9.48
CA TRP A 366 21.13 -2.29 -8.28
C TRP A 366 19.63 -2.44 -8.48
N ILE A 367 18.99 -1.48 -9.15
CA ILE A 367 17.55 -1.56 -9.49
C ILE A 367 17.28 -2.78 -10.38
N ALA A 368 18.12 -3.07 -11.37
CA ALA A 368 17.99 -4.26 -12.21
C ALA A 368 18.11 -5.55 -11.39
N VAL A 369 19.06 -5.62 -10.44
CA VAL A 369 19.23 -6.76 -9.54
C VAL A 369 18.02 -6.94 -8.63
N TYR A 370 17.46 -5.85 -8.06
CA TYR A 370 16.24 -5.93 -7.25
C TYR A 370 15.04 -6.41 -8.06
N ILE A 371 14.90 -5.95 -9.31
CA ILE A 371 13.85 -6.46 -10.21
C ILE A 371 14.04 -7.96 -10.45
N LEU A 372 15.25 -8.41 -10.77
CA LEU A 372 15.55 -9.83 -10.98
C LEU A 372 15.25 -10.67 -9.74
N ALA A 373 15.57 -10.19 -8.55
CA ALA A 373 15.25 -10.85 -7.29
C ALA A 373 13.72 -10.87 -6.99
N LEU A 374 12.99 -9.85 -7.43
CA LEU A 374 11.55 -9.75 -7.23
C LEU A 374 10.76 -10.70 -8.16
N LEU A 375 11.24 -10.95 -9.38
CA LEU A 375 10.53 -11.78 -10.37
C LEU A 375 10.20 -13.20 -9.87
N PRO A 376 11.11 -13.99 -9.29
CA PRO A 376 10.78 -15.33 -8.77
C PRO A 376 9.80 -15.24 -7.60
N MET A 377 9.86 -14.20 -6.76
CA MET A 377 8.89 -13.98 -5.68
C MET A 377 7.49 -13.76 -6.26
N ILE A 378 7.35 -12.92 -7.30
CA ILE A 378 6.07 -12.74 -8.00
C ILE A 378 5.58 -14.08 -8.58
N ALA A 379 6.45 -14.86 -9.23
CA ALA A 379 6.08 -16.12 -9.85
C ALA A 379 5.55 -17.17 -8.84
N VAL A 380 6.12 -17.20 -7.65
CA VAL A 380 5.74 -18.12 -6.57
C VAL A 380 4.48 -17.61 -5.84
N PHE A 381 4.52 -16.37 -5.34
CA PHE A 381 3.53 -15.87 -4.39
C PHE A 381 2.25 -15.36 -5.06
N ALA A 382 2.28 -14.90 -6.30
CA ALA A 382 1.05 -14.61 -7.04
C ALA A 382 0.17 -15.84 -7.26
N ARG A 383 0.76 -17.06 -7.21
CA ARG A 383 -0.01 -18.32 -7.20
C ARG A 383 -0.56 -18.64 -5.82
N ALA A 384 0.22 -18.42 -4.76
CA ALA A 384 -0.20 -18.67 -3.37
C ALA A 384 -1.41 -17.79 -2.99
N GLU A 385 -1.48 -16.55 -3.48
CA GLU A 385 -2.63 -15.65 -3.29
C GLU A 385 -3.94 -16.27 -3.79
N ARG A 386 -3.90 -17.06 -4.87
CA ARG A 386 -5.08 -17.73 -5.42
C ARG A 386 -5.56 -18.89 -4.55
N VAL A 387 -4.65 -19.57 -3.85
CA VAL A 387 -4.95 -20.71 -2.95
C VAL A 387 -5.73 -20.26 -1.73
N PHE A 388 -5.42 -19.07 -1.22
CA PHE A 388 -6.13 -18.46 -0.08
C PHE A 388 -7.33 -17.60 -0.50
N GLY A 389 -7.76 -17.71 -1.75
CA GLY A 389 -8.87 -16.96 -2.35
C GLY A 389 -10.21 -17.19 -1.64
N PRO A 390 -11.29 -16.52 -2.11
CA PRO A 390 -12.56 -16.54 -1.44
C PRO A 390 -13.12 -17.95 -1.29
N ILE A 391 -13.49 -18.31 -0.07
CA ILE A 391 -14.29 -19.52 0.17
C ILE A 391 -15.66 -19.23 -0.43
N ARG A 392 -15.98 -19.93 -1.52
CA ARG A 392 -17.31 -19.92 -2.14
C ARG A 392 -18.28 -20.59 -1.18
N GLY A 393 -19.02 -19.80 -0.42
CA GLY A 393 -20.05 -20.30 0.47
C GLY A 393 -20.68 -19.16 1.25
N GLY A 394 -21.91 -18.81 0.90
CA GLY A 394 -22.69 -17.65 1.35
C GLY A 394 -23.11 -17.64 2.82
N ARG A 395 -22.22 -17.94 3.75
CA ARG A 395 -22.49 -17.75 5.17
C ARG A 395 -22.30 -16.30 5.57
N THR A 396 -23.37 -15.69 6.04
CA THR A 396 -23.35 -14.34 6.60
C THR A 396 -22.62 -14.34 7.95
N VAL A 397 -21.43 -13.73 8.00
CA VAL A 397 -20.67 -13.57 9.25
C VAL A 397 -21.37 -12.57 10.16
N PRO A 398 -21.55 -12.82 11.47
CA PRO A 398 -22.13 -11.87 12.42
C PRO A 398 -21.39 -10.53 12.43
N LYS A 399 -22.13 -9.42 12.60
CA LYS A 399 -21.57 -8.06 12.62
C LYS A 399 -20.40 -7.92 13.60
N LEU A 400 -20.56 -8.43 14.82
CA LEU A 400 -19.53 -8.36 15.87
C LEU A 400 -18.23 -9.04 15.42
N ARG A 401 -18.30 -10.20 14.77
CA ARG A 401 -17.10 -10.90 14.26
C ARG A 401 -16.38 -10.11 13.17
N VAL A 402 -17.14 -9.40 12.30
CA VAL A 402 -16.52 -8.53 11.29
C VAL A 402 -15.79 -7.36 11.94
N VAL A 403 -16.41 -6.71 12.94
CA VAL A 403 -15.78 -5.59 13.66
C VAL A 403 -14.53 -6.06 14.41
N LEU A 404 -14.65 -7.11 15.23
CA LEU A 404 -13.51 -7.66 15.98
C LEU A 404 -12.41 -8.17 15.04
N GLY A 405 -12.79 -8.80 13.93
CA GLY A 405 -11.85 -9.31 12.94
C GLY A 405 -11.05 -8.19 12.27
N VAL A 406 -11.72 -7.11 11.86
CA VAL A 406 -11.04 -5.95 11.26
C VAL A 406 -10.15 -5.24 12.27
N LEU A 407 -10.61 -5.05 13.51
CA LEU A 407 -9.80 -4.46 14.57
C LEU A 407 -8.54 -5.29 14.84
N ALA A 408 -8.66 -6.61 14.94
CA ALA A 408 -7.51 -7.50 15.12
C ALA A 408 -6.52 -7.39 13.94
N ILE A 409 -7.03 -7.38 12.69
CA ILE A 409 -6.18 -7.19 11.50
C ILE A 409 -5.46 -5.84 11.58
N CYS A 410 -6.19 -4.74 11.78
CA CYS A 410 -5.60 -3.40 11.80
C CYS A 410 -4.58 -3.23 12.92
N ILE A 411 -4.87 -3.73 14.12
CA ILE A 411 -3.94 -3.70 15.26
C ILE A 411 -2.69 -4.53 14.93
N GLY A 412 -2.85 -5.76 14.41
CA GLY A 412 -1.72 -6.61 14.06
C GLY A 412 -0.80 -5.98 13.01
N LEU A 413 -1.37 -5.38 11.95
CA LEU A 413 -0.59 -4.69 10.93
C LEU A 413 0.07 -3.41 11.45
N ALA A 414 -0.64 -2.62 12.27
CA ALA A 414 -0.09 -1.42 12.88
C ALA A 414 1.07 -1.76 13.85
N MET A 415 0.91 -2.79 14.68
CA MET A 415 1.96 -3.26 15.58
C MET A 415 3.16 -3.85 14.83
N THR A 416 2.92 -4.56 13.71
CA THR A 416 4.01 -5.03 12.83
C THR A 416 4.89 -3.87 12.37
N ALA A 417 4.29 -2.75 11.98
CA ALA A 417 5.03 -1.57 11.55
C ALA A 417 5.68 -0.79 12.70
N ALA A 418 4.97 -0.66 13.84
CA ALA A 418 5.41 0.19 14.95
C ALA A 418 6.53 -0.46 15.78
N ILE A 419 6.39 -1.75 16.12
CA ILE A 419 7.30 -2.44 17.06
C ILE A 419 8.02 -3.63 16.45
N SER A 420 7.78 -3.95 15.16
CA SER A 420 8.26 -5.15 14.45
C SER A 420 7.66 -6.46 14.96
N ILE A 421 7.70 -7.50 14.14
CA ILE A 421 7.41 -8.88 14.54
C ILE A 421 8.59 -9.54 15.29
N ALA A 422 9.82 -9.04 15.11
CA ALA A 422 10.98 -9.51 15.86
C ALA A 422 10.95 -9.01 17.30
N SER A 423 11.26 -9.90 18.24
CA SER A 423 11.32 -9.59 19.66
C SER A 423 12.77 -9.45 20.10
N PRO A 424 13.14 -8.37 20.84
CA PRO A 424 14.44 -8.29 21.48
C PRO A 424 14.57 -9.28 22.64
N GLU A 425 13.43 -9.75 23.18
CA GLU A 425 13.33 -10.64 24.32
C GLU A 425 12.63 -11.95 23.94
N GLY A 426 12.83 -12.99 24.73
CA GLY A 426 12.20 -14.30 24.56
C GLY A 426 13.01 -15.28 23.70
N LEU A 427 12.71 -16.57 23.85
CA LEU A 427 13.43 -17.68 23.22
C LEU A 427 13.25 -17.72 21.70
N THR A 428 12.08 -17.35 21.21
CA THR A 428 11.72 -17.48 19.79
C THR A 428 12.21 -16.33 18.91
N GLY A 429 12.56 -15.17 19.52
CA GLY A 429 12.88 -13.96 18.76
C GLY A 429 11.69 -13.37 17.96
N VAL A 430 10.47 -13.87 18.17
CA VAL A 430 9.26 -13.47 17.44
C VAL A 430 8.14 -13.09 18.40
N ARG A 431 7.50 -11.94 18.16
CA ARG A 431 6.26 -11.52 18.86
C ARG A 431 5.06 -12.24 18.24
N LEU A 432 4.82 -13.48 18.69
CA LEU A 432 3.78 -14.35 18.14
C LEU A 432 2.40 -13.70 18.15
N TRP A 433 2.05 -12.88 19.14
CA TRP A 433 0.76 -12.21 19.20
C TRP A 433 0.57 -11.17 18.08
N VAL A 434 1.66 -10.45 17.70
CA VAL A 434 1.61 -9.49 16.57
C VAL A 434 1.34 -10.23 15.27
N VAL A 435 2.05 -11.34 15.04
CA VAL A 435 1.88 -12.18 13.85
C VAL A 435 0.50 -12.84 13.85
N ALA A 436 0.01 -13.32 14.99
CA ALA A 436 -1.27 -14.05 15.08
C ALA A 436 -2.50 -13.17 14.83
N LEU A 437 -2.47 -11.89 15.23
CA LEU A 437 -3.64 -11.00 15.15
C LEU A 437 -4.26 -10.90 13.75
N PRO A 438 -3.53 -10.71 12.63
CA PRO A 438 -4.12 -10.70 11.30
C PRO A 438 -4.76 -12.04 10.93
N PHE A 439 -4.21 -13.16 11.36
CA PHE A 439 -4.76 -14.50 11.09
C PHE A 439 -6.04 -14.76 11.89
N VAL A 440 -6.05 -14.41 13.18
CA VAL A 440 -7.24 -14.49 14.05
C VAL A 440 -8.34 -13.58 13.50
N GLY A 441 -8.00 -12.35 13.13
CA GLY A 441 -8.95 -11.42 12.56
C GLY A 441 -9.58 -11.92 11.27
N ALA A 442 -8.81 -12.51 10.38
CA ALA A 442 -9.32 -13.12 9.15
C ALA A 442 -10.21 -14.34 9.44
N ALA A 443 -9.82 -15.19 10.40
CA ALA A 443 -10.63 -16.35 10.82
C ALA A 443 -11.98 -15.92 11.41
N LEU A 444 -12.00 -14.86 12.22
CA LEU A 444 -13.25 -14.26 12.72
C LEU A 444 -14.17 -13.80 11.58
N MET A 445 -13.58 -13.27 10.51
CA MET A 445 -14.30 -12.84 9.31
C MET A 445 -14.64 -13.98 8.34
N GLY A 446 -14.24 -15.21 8.63
CA GLY A 446 -14.57 -16.40 7.85
C GLY A 446 -13.69 -16.62 6.62
N PHE A 447 -12.42 -16.16 6.64
CA PHE A 447 -11.45 -16.43 5.58
C PHE A 447 -10.03 -16.64 6.14
N GLY A 448 -9.10 -16.94 5.25
CA GLY A 448 -7.68 -17.11 5.59
C GLY A 448 -7.28 -18.54 5.96
N PRO A 449 -5.97 -18.80 6.10
CA PRO A 449 -5.45 -20.16 6.24
C PRO A 449 -5.93 -20.87 7.51
N VAL A 450 -6.05 -20.16 8.62
CA VAL A 450 -6.54 -20.71 9.89
C VAL A 450 -8.01 -21.15 9.77
N TYR A 451 -8.86 -20.33 9.14
CA TYR A 451 -10.25 -20.67 8.93
C TYR A 451 -10.42 -21.90 8.02
N VAL A 452 -9.63 -22.00 6.94
CA VAL A 452 -9.66 -23.15 6.03
C VAL A 452 -9.23 -24.43 6.75
N TRP A 453 -8.20 -24.32 7.61
CA TRP A 453 -7.68 -25.46 8.36
C TRP A 453 -8.73 -26.02 9.33
N PHE A 454 -9.46 -25.18 10.08
CA PHE A 454 -10.52 -25.64 11.00
C PHE A 454 -11.78 -26.17 10.31
N LYS A 455 -12.01 -25.84 9.02
CA LYS A 455 -13.18 -26.28 8.25
C LYS A 455 -12.92 -27.50 7.37
N ARG A 456 -11.70 -28.01 7.28
CA ARG A 456 -11.47 -29.33 6.71
C ARG A 456 -12.13 -30.33 7.63
N GLU A 457 -13.33 -30.79 7.28
CA GLU A 457 -13.90 -31.98 7.87
C GLU A 457 -12.87 -33.11 7.73
N PRO A 458 -12.68 -33.95 8.77
CA PRO A 458 -11.86 -35.14 8.60
C PRO A 458 -12.41 -35.86 7.36
N ALA A 459 -11.52 -36.12 6.39
CA ALA A 459 -11.85 -36.96 5.25
C ALA A 459 -12.51 -38.19 5.84
N GLU A 460 -13.75 -38.46 5.45
CA GLU A 460 -14.43 -39.70 5.80
C GLU A 460 -13.46 -40.82 5.50
N ALA A 461 -13.08 -41.50 6.58
CA ALA A 461 -12.29 -42.74 6.46
C ALA A 461 -13.19 -43.73 5.72
N ALA A 462 -12.95 -43.90 4.44
CA ALA A 462 -13.48 -44.96 3.62
C ALA A 462 -12.42 -46.07 3.49
#